data_bf4ce2cece26f8903ec1a352a5c6e7dd
#
_entry.id   bf4ce2cece26f8903ec1a352a5c6e7dd
#
_cell.length_a   1.000
_cell.length_b   1.000
_cell.length_c   1.000
_cell.angle_alpha   90.00
_cell.angle_beta   90.00
_cell.angle_gamma   90.00
#
_symmetry.space_group_name_H-M   'P 1'
#
loop_
_entity.id
_entity.type
_entity.pdbx_description
1 polymer ?
#
loop_
_entity_poly.entity_id
_entity_poly.type
_entity_poly.pdbx_seq_one_letter_code
_entity_poly.pdbx_strand_id
1 'polypeptide(L)'
;MNVYGNMGPFDPVSFKGNAKITGVPVFVDKLPLTIGGIAGEDVKFGRVVSIVPGTNRREFKLGVPSGGVVKGISMLDPVIMRADPAQQDYYYAGRPMTATTMGILDIYEYDLTQDAPMEGSTVWCRNDNGMLAFNDGTDISGSGYTKLNAYVYETLDPNGAKVAFGLPALVASQTRETAGTVATPVASPVAGAVASGTVVSLSSATEGAKIFYTTDGSTPDMSSAVYSASNPITVTAAVTIKAIAVAEGKDPSTVLTAAYTIA
;
A
#
# COMPACT_ATOMS: atom_id res chain seq x y z
N MET A 1 23.85 -13.23 -26.32
CA MET A 1 22.94 -14.38 -26.46
C MET A 1 21.99 -14.34 -25.28
N ASN A 2 20.73 -13.99 -25.53
CA ASN A 2 19.75 -13.69 -24.45
C ASN A 2 19.20 -15.03 -23.95
N VAL A 3 19.58 -15.45 -22.76
CA VAL A 3 19.23 -16.75 -22.17
C VAL A 3 17.77 -16.82 -21.70
N TYR A 4 17.09 -15.69 -21.72
CA TYR A 4 15.66 -15.59 -21.38
C TYR A 4 14.85 -15.57 -22.67
N GLY A 5 14.71 -16.75 -23.31
CA GLY A 5 13.75 -16.96 -24.39
C GLY A 5 12.36 -16.57 -23.89
N ASN A 6 11.78 -15.62 -24.57
CA ASN A 6 10.35 -15.20 -24.64
C ASN A 6 9.42 -15.94 -23.66
N MET A 7 9.61 -15.74 -22.35
CA MET A 7 8.60 -16.09 -21.38
C MET A 7 7.62 -14.92 -21.35
N GLY A 8 6.42 -15.13 -21.87
CA GLY A 8 5.30 -14.24 -21.70
C GLY A 8 5.11 -13.90 -20.21
N PRO A 9 4.29 -12.88 -19.90
CA PRO A 9 4.06 -12.50 -18.52
C PRO A 9 3.72 -13.74 -17.71
N PHE A 10 4.43 -13.94 -16.61
CA PHE A 10 4.21 -15.04 -15.68
C PHE A 10 2.76 -14.95 -15.19
N ASP A 11 1.90 -15.83 -15.65
CA ASP A 11 0.53 -15.94 -15.17
C ASP A 11 0.53 -16.87 -13.95
N PRO A 12 0.39 -16.33 -12.73
CA PRO A 12 0.34 -17.13 -11.51
C PRO A 12 -0.87 -18.08 -11.47
N VAL A 13 -1.85 -17.89 -12.37
CA VAL A 13 -3.07 -18.71 -12.45
C VAL A 13 -2.85 -20.03 -13.18
N SER A 14 -1.76 -20.20 -13.92
CA SER A 14 -1.51 -21.41 -14.70
C SER A 14 -0.93 -22.61 -13.91
N PHE A 15 -0.68 -22.46 -12.61
CA PHE A 15 -0.45 -23.59 -11.74
C PHE A 15 -1.77 -24.32 -11.49
N LYS A 16 -1.90 -25.51 -12.06
CA LYS A 16 -3.08 -26.38 -11.90
C LYS A 16 -3.38 -26.62 -10.44
N GLY A 17 -4.46 -26.03 -9.97
CA GLY A 17 -5.02 -26.20 -8.63
C GLY A 17 -5.14 -24.86 -7.92
N ASN A 18 -6.29 -24.63 -7.29
CA ASN A 18 -6.61 -23.45 -6.48
C ASN A 18 -5.73 -23.29 -5.21
N ALA A 19 -4.51 -23.80 -5.22
CA ALA A 19 -3.59 -23.66 -4.10
C ALA A 19 -3.00 -22.25 -4.15
N LYS A 20 -3.39 -21.42 -3.20
CA LYS A 20 -2.78 -20.11 -2.94
C LYS A 20 -1.37 -20.35 -2.43
N ILE A 21 -0.37 -19.93 -3.21
CA ILE A 21 1.04 -20.15 -2.87
C ILE A 21 1.56 -18.90 -2.18
N THR A 22 2.02 -19.06 -0.94
CA THR A 22 2.70 -18.02 -0.18
C THR A 22 4.10 -17.75 -0.73
N GLY A 23 4.56 -16.49 -0.65
CA GLY A 23 5.92 -16.12 -1.06
C GLY A 23 6.08 -15.90 -2.57
N VAL A 24 4.98 -15.75 -3.31
CA VAL A 24 5.02 -15.38 -4.72
C VAL A 24 5.44 -13.91 -4.84
N PRO A 25 6.50 -13.59 -5.61
CA PRO A 25 6.90 -12.21 -5.82
C PRO A 25 5.88 -11.48 -6.71
N VAL A 26 5.49 -10.30 -6.30
CA VAL A 26 4.67 -9.39 -7.10
C VAL A 26 5.58 -8.42 -7.81
N PHE A 27 5.53 -8.41 -9.13
CA PHE A 27 6.29 -7.48 -9.95
C PHE A 27 5.51 -6.17 -10.10
N VAL A 28 5.85 -5.19 -9.25
CA VAL A 28 5.35 -3.82 -9.36
C VAL A 28 6.53 -2.96 -9.78
N ASP A 29 6.55 -2.48 -11.01
CA ASP A 29 7.54 -1.55 -11.62
C ASP A 29 9.03 -1.91 -11.46
N LYS A 30 9.42 -2.72 -10.47
CA LYS A 30 10.82 -3.14 -10.24
C LYS A 30 10.85 -4.59 -9.77
N LEU A 31 11.84 -5.32 -10.26
CA LEU A 31 12.13 -6.67 -9.78
C LEU A 31 12.46 -6.66 -8.28
N PRO A 32 11.96 -7.63 -7.50
CA PRO A 32 12.32 -7.73 -6.09
C PRO A 32 13.84 -7.94 -5.96
N LEU A 33 14.45 -7.29 -5.00
CA LEU A 33 15.85 -7.59 -4.64
C LEU A 33 15.89 -8.91 -3.88
N THR A 34 16.70 -9.83 -4.37
CA THR A 34 16.81 -11.16 -3.79
C THR A 34 18.24 -11.45 -3.36
N ILE A 35 18.36 -12.35 -2.41
CA ILE A 35 19.63 -12.91 -1.96
C ILE A 35 19.57 -14.43 -2.02
N GLY A 36 20.61 -15.04 -2.58
CA GLY A 36 20.75 -16.50 -2.60
C GLY A 36 21.54 -17.00 -1.39
N GLY A 37 21.19 -18.18 -0.92
CA GLY A 37 21.88 -18.86 0.17
C GLY A 37 21.59 -20.35 0.17
N ILE A 38 21.84 -21.00 1.30
CA ILE A 38 21.57 -22.42 1.53
C ILE A 38 20.60 -22.51 2.71
N ALA A 39 19.55 -23.28 2.58
CA ALA A 39 18.63 -23.55 3.67
C ALA A 39 19.34 -24.39 4.74
N GLY A 40 19.47 -23.88 5.96
CA GLY A 40 20.04 -24.58 7.08
C GLY A 40 19.13 -25.63 7.69
N GLU A 41 17.87 -25.54 7.36
CA GLU A 41 16.78 -26.44 7.75
C GLU A 41 15.68 -26.37 6.67
N ASP A 42 14.60 -27.13 6.79
CA ASP A 42 13.49 -27.07 5.84
C ASP A 42 12.75 -25.72 6.00
N VAL A 43 12.70 -24.93 4.92
CA VAL A 43 12.10 -23.59 4.92
C VAL A 43 10.94 -23.54 3.95
N LYS A 44 9.73 -23.36 4.45
CA LYS A 44 8.54 -23.13 3.64
C LYS A 44 8.61 -21.76 2.95
N PHE A 45 7.94 -21.60 1.81
CA PHE A 45 7.84 -20.29 1.16
C PHE A 45 7.07 -19.28 2.03
N GLY A 46 7.41 -18.00 1.92
CA GLY A 46 6.80 -16.95 2.71
C GLY A 46 7.23 -16.90 4.18
N ARG A 47 8.31 -17.58 4.52
CA ARG A 47 8.89 -17.54 5.88
C ARG A 47 10.05 -16.57 5.95
N VAL A 48 10.14 -15.88 7.07
CA VAL A 48 11.30 -15.04 7.36
C VAL A 48 12.52 -15.92 7.59
N VAL A 49 13.62 -15.51 7.00
CA VAL A 49 14.94 -16.17 7.19
C VAL A 49 15.97 -15.16 7.66
N SER A 50 16.89 -15.65 8.47
CA SER A 50 17.95 -14.87 9.10
C SER A 50 19.28 -15.56 8.98
N ILE A 51 20.37 -14.82 9.25
CA ILE A 51 21.69 -15.38 9.49
C ILE A 51 22.09 -15.11 10.94
N VAL A 52 22.86 -16.00 11.53
CA VAL A 52 23.47 -15.78 12.85
C VAL A 52 24.91 -15.31 12.62
N PRO A 53 25.29 -14.08 13.05
CA PRO A 53 26.67 -13.60 12.94
C PRO A 53 27.66 -14.57 13.58
N GLY A 54 28.79 -14.81 12.91
CA GLY A 54 29.79 -15.76 13.39
C GLY A 54 29.61 -17.19 12.90
N THR A 55 28.48 -17.52 12.29
CA THR A 55 28.24 -18.81 11.62
C THR A 55 28.49 -18.71 10.12
N ASN A 56 28.11 -19.75 9.35
CA ASN A 56 28.19 -19.72 7.90
C ASN A 56 27.28 -18.64 7.32
N ARG A 57 27.83 -17.59 6.74
CA ARG A 57 27.10 -16.43 6.20
C ARG A 57 26.19 -16.74 5.00
N ARG A 58 26.31 -17.92 4.43
CA ARG A 58 25.48 -18.39 3.31
C ARG A 58 24.35 -19.30 3.77
N GLU A 59 24.35 -19.68 5.06
CA GLU A 59 23.33 -20.55 5.62
C GLU A 59 22.22 -19.72 6.24
N PHE A 60 21.02 -19.87 5.73
CA PHE A 60 19.83 -19.23 6.28
C PHE A 60 19.18 -20.10 7.36
N LYS A 61 18.81 -19.45 8.44
CA LYS A 61 18.04 -20.04 9.54
C LYS A 61 16.60 -19.59 9.43
N LEU A 62 15.67 -20.47 9.73
CA LEU A 62 14.25 -20.17 9.78
C LEU A 62 13.94 -19.23 10.96
N GLY A 63 13.11 -18.24 10.73
CA GLY A 63 12.75 -17.26 11.74
C GLY A 63 13.90 -16.35 12.19
N VAL A 64 13.87 -15.95 13.47
CA VAL A 64 14.87 -15.07 14.07
C VAL A 64 15.40 -15.68 15.36
N PRO A 65 16.33 -16.64 15.28
CA PRO A 65 16.96 -17.21 16.47
C PRO A 65 17.73 -16.14 17.24
N SER A 66 18.10 -16.45 18.48
CA SER A 66 18.87 -15.52 19.33
C SER A 66 20.14 -15.01 18.60
N GLY A 67 20.28 -13.70 18.54
CA GLY A 67 21.35 -13.02 17.79
C GLY A 67 21.20 -13.08 16.27
N GLY A 68 20.11 -13.60 15.76
CA GLY A 68 19.81 -13.66 14.33
C GLY A 68 19.55 -12.28 13.72
N VAL A 69 20.03 -12.08 12.49
CA VAL A 69 19.78 -10.87 11.69
C VAL A 69 18.92 -11.25 10.51
N VAL A 70 17.74 -10.68 10.44
CA VAL A 70 16.79 -10.89 9.33
C VAL A 70 17.45 -10.58 8.00
N LYS A 71 17.35 -11.48 7.05
CA LYS A 71 17.87 -11.33 5.68
C LYS A 71 16.78 -11.18 4.64
N GLY A 72 15.62 -11.77 4.85
CA GLY A 72 14.54 -11.66 3.89
C GLY A 72 13.39 -12.61 4.20
N ILE A 73 12.51 -12.70 3.25
CA ILE A 73 11.39 -13.66 3.23
C ILE A 73 11.66 -14.66 2.12
N SER A 74 11.59 -15.97 2.43
CA SER A 74 11.75 -17.04 1.43
C SER A 74 10.69 -16.89 0.34
N MET A 75 11.14 -16.89 -0.91
CA MET A 75 10.25 -16.71 -2.06
C MET A 75 10.19 -17.97 -2.91
N LEU A 76 9.10 -18.14 -3.63
CA LEU A 76 9.00 -19.12 -4.67
C LEU A 76 10.00 -18.78 -5.79
N ASP A 77 10.98 -19.64 -6.02
CA ASP A 77 11.92 -19.50 -7.13
C ASP A 77 11.61 -20.56 -8.21
N PRO A 78 11.04 -20.15 -9.34
CA PRO A 78 10.65 -21.07 -10.40
C PRO A 78 11.82 -21.83 -11.03
N VAL A 79 13.05 -21.27 -10.95
CA VAL A 79 14.24 -21.89 -11.49
C VAL A 79 14.68 -23.06 -10.60
N ILE A 80 14.68 -22.84 -9.29
CA ILE A 80 15.03 -23.89 -8.31
C ILE A 80 13.97 -25.00 -8.34
N MET A 81 12.69 -24.66 -8.40
CA MET A 81 11.61 -25.64 -8.46
C MET A 81 11.66 -26.51 -9.71
N ARG A 82 12.05 -25.96 -10.87
CA ARG A 82 12.23 -26.75 -12.10
C ARG A 82 13.41 -27.71 -12.01
N ALA A 83 14.44 -27.33 -11.27
CA ALA A 83 15.61 -28.16 -11.07
C ALA A 83 15.37 -29.34 -10.11
N ASP A 84 14.41 -29.19 -9.18
CA ASP A 84 14.05 -30.22 -8.21
C ASP A 84 12.52 -30.24 -7.99
N PRO A 85 11.78 -31.07 -8.75
CA PRO A 85 10.32 -31.16 -8.63
C PRO A 85 9.81 -31.61 -7.25
N ALA A 86 10.68 -32.14 -6.39
CA ALA A 86 10.31 -32.48 -5.02
C ALA A 86 10.17 -31.26 -4.11
N GLN A 87 10.71 -30.10 -4.52
CA GLN A 87 10.65 -28.85 -3.76
C GLN A 87 9.41 -28.00 -4.14
N GLN A 88 8.22 -28.56 -3.95
CA GLN A 88 6.99 -27.84 -4.35
C GLN A 88 6.57 -26.74 -3.35
N ASP A 89 6.82 -26.93 -2.05
CA ASP A 89 6.39 -26.03 -0.99
C ASP A 89 7.51 -25.57 -0.05
N TYR A 90 8.69 -26.17 -0.17
CA TYR A 90 9.81 -26.00 0.74
C TYR A 90 11.15 -25.91 0.00
N TYR A 91 12.07 -25.16 0.60
CA TYR A 91 13.50 -25.35 0.44
C TYR A 91 13.96 -26.37 1.47
N TYR A 92 14.44 -27.53 1.05
CA TYR A 92 14.97 -28.54 1.95
C TYR A 92 16.33 -28.19 2.49
N ALA A 93 16.64 -28.61 3.70
CA ALA A 93 17.92 -28.41 4.37
C ALA A 93 19.12 -28.76 3.44
N GLY A 94 20.12 -27.92 3.42
CA GLY A 94 21.33 -28.08 2.57
C GLY A 94 21.13 -27.70 1.09
N ARG A 95 19.94 -27.33 0.66
CA ARG A 95 19.65 -26.94 -0.74
C ARG A 95 19.77 -25.44 -0.96
N PRO A 96 20.08 -25.01 -2.20
CA PRO A 96 20.01 -23.60 -2.57
C PRO A 96 18.62 -23.04 -2.32
N MET A 97 18.57 -21.82 -1.80
CA MET A 97 17.31 -21.09 -1.59
C MET A 97 17.44 -19.63 -1.96
N THR A 98 16.31 -18.99 -2.24
CA THR A 98 16.22 -17.56 -2.53
C THR A 98 15.30 -16.89 -1.54
N ALA A 99 15.72 -15.73 -1.04
CA ALA A 99 14.91 -14.87 -0.18
C ALA A 99 14.82 -13.47 -0.76
N THR A 100 13.65 -12.85 -0.64
CA THR A 100 13.43 -11.44 -0.99
C THR A 100 13.92 -10.57 0.14
N THR A 101 14.84 -9.67 -0.16
CA THR A 101 15.34 -8.65 0.78
C THR A 101 14.59 -7.34 0.67
N MET A 102 14.00 -7.09 -0.50
CA MET A 102 13.18 -5.92 -0.79
C MET A 102 12.19 -6.26 -1.91
N GLY A 103 10.93 -5.93 -1.72
CA GLY A 103 9.89 -6.16 -2.72
C GLY A 103 8.51 -6.39 -2.11
N ILE A 104 7.57 -6.81 -2.93
CA ILE A 104 6.21 -7.16 -2.51
C ILE A 104 6.01 -8.66 -2.74
N LEU A 105 5.45 -9.34 -1.76
CA LEU A 105 5.17 -10.77 -1.79
C LEU A 105 3.70 -11.03 -1.44
N ASP A 106 3.08 -11.99 -2.14
CA ASP A 106 1.78 -12.54 -1.76
C ASP A 106 1.96 -13.51 -0.59
N ILE A 107 1.26 -13.27 0.50
CA ILE A 107 1.29 -14.06 1.71
C ILE A 107 -0.12 -14.59 1.99
N TYR A 108 -0.28 -15.90 2.00
CA TYR A 108 -1.54 -16.59 2.33
C TYR A 108 -1.47 -17.43 3.60
N GLU A 109 -0.25 -17.67 4.10
CA GLU A 109 -0.05 -18.35 5.37
C GLU A 109 0.62 -17.42 6.37
N TYR A 110 -0.07 -17.11 7.44
CA TYR A 110 0.39 -16.23 8.52
C TYR A 110 -0.11 -16.76 9.88
N ASP A 111 0.39 -16.18 10.95
CA ASP A 111 0.04 -16.58 12.31
C ASP A 111 -1.37 -16.10 12.67
N LEU A 112 -2.31 -17.03 12.74
CA LEU A 112 -3.72 -16.77 13.08
C LEU A 112 -3.96 -16.46 14.57
N THR A 113 -2.93 -16.50 15.39
CA THR A 113 -3.03 -16.10 16.81
C THR A 113 -2.96 -14.59 17.00
N GLN A 114 -2.62 -13.87 15.93
CA GLN A 114 -2.61 -12.42 15.86
C GLN A 114 -3.75 -11.94 14.95
N ASP A 115 -3.82 -10.65 14.68
CA ASP A 115 -4.89 -10.06 13.88
C ASP A 115 -4.86 -10.52 12.41
N ALA A 116 -6.00 -10.44 11.75
CA ALA A 116 -6.06 -10.57 10.31
C ALA A 116 -5.32 -9.40 9.63
N PRO A 117 -4.66 -9.63 8.49
CA PRO A 117 -3.96 -8.55 7.78
C PRO A 117 -4.95 -7.49 7.31
N MET A 118 -4.63 -6.23 7.57
CA MET A 118 -5.29 -5.05 7.03
C MET A 118 -4.25 -4.12 6.41
N GLU A 119 -4.64 -3.31 5.44
CA GLU A 119 -3.75 -2.31 4.85
C GLU A 119 -3.14 -1.42 5.93
N GLY A 120 -1.81 -1.28 5.90
CA GLY A 120 -1.07 -0.53 6.90
C GLY A 120 -0.76 -1.31 8.19
N SER A 121 -1.25 -2.54 8.37
CA SER A 121 -0.87 -3.36 9.53
C SER A 121 0.63 -3.48 9.68
N THR A 122 1.08 -3.44 10.93
CA THR A 122 2.47 -3.75 11.28
C THR A 122 2.74 -5.23 11.07
N VAL A 123 3.87 -5.53 10.47
CA VAL A 123 4.28 -6.90 10.16
C VAL A 123 5.34 -7.36 11.14
N TRP A 124 5.11 -8.52 11.71
CA TRP A 124 5.96 -9.19 12.66
C TRP A 124 6.39 -10.56 12.12
N CYS A 125 7.51 -11.06 12.62
CA CYS A 125 7.98 -12.42 12.39
C CYS A 125 7.92 -13.20 13.68
N ARG A 126 7.30 -14.34 13.69
CA ARG A 126 7.40 -15.31 14.78
C ARG A 126 8.79 -15.94 14.76
N ASN A 127 9.51 -15.83 15.86
CA ASN A 127 10.95 -16.11 15.90
C ASN A 127 11.31 -17.60 15.72
N ASP A 128 10.41 -18.50 16.12
CA ASP A 128 10.64 -19.95 16.11
C ASP A 128 10.44 -20.60 14.73
N ASN A 129 9.54 -20.06 13.92
CA ASN A 129 9.13 -20.70 12.66
C ASN A 129 9.07 -19.76 11.45
N GLY A 130 9.49 -18.50 11.61
CA GLY A 130 9.54 -17.51 10.54
C GLY A 130 8.18 -17.08 9.97
N MET A 131 7.07 -17.49 10.59
CA MET A 131 5.74 -17.13 10.13
C MET A 131 5.47 -15.65 10.32
N LEU A 132 4.85 -15.02 9.32
CA LEU A 132 4.44 -13.63 9.44
C LEU A 132 3.21 -13.51 10.34
N ALA A 133 3.15 -12.44 11.10
CA ALA A 133 2.02 -12.04 11.91
C ALA A 133 1.70 -10.56 11.68
N PHE A 134 0.45 -10.19 11.86
CA PHE A 134 -0.04 -8.84 11.61
C PHE A 134 -0.73 -8.32 12.85
N ASN A 135 -0.60 -7.01 13.11
CA ASN A 135 -1.40 -6.35 14.14
C ASN A 135 -1.54 -4.85 13.89
N ASP A 136 -2.29 -4.19 14.74
CA ASP A 136 -2.61 -2.75 14.71
C ASP A 136 -1.45 -1.82 15.09
N GLY A 137 -0.25 -2.37 15.34
CA GLY A 137 0.93 -1.63 15.80
C GLY A 137 1.29 -1.85 17.27
N THR A 138 0.51 -2.63 18.01
CA THR A 138 0.83 -3.06 19.38
C THR A 138 2.18 -3.78 19.38
N ASP A 139 3.06 -3.45 20.34
CA ASP A 139 4.37 -4.09 20.48
C ASP A 139 4.23 -5.49 21.07
N ILE A 140 4.53 -6.50 20.28
CA ILE A 140 4.53 -7.92 20.68
C ILE A 140 5.94 -8.54 20.75
N SER A 141 7.00 -7.72 20.70
CA SER A 141 8.40 -8.19 20.70
C SER A 141 8.73 -9.08 21.91
N GLY A 142 8.12 -8.83 23.08
CA GLY A 142 8.28 -9.63 24.28
C GLY A 142 7.65 -11.04 24.24
N SER A 143 6.84 -11.33 23.21
CA SER A 143 6.08 -12.59 23.09
C SER A 143 6.67 -13.56 22.06
N GLY A 144 7.96 -13.43 21.72
CA GLY A 144 8.62 -14.30 20.75
C GLY A 144 8.47 -13.85 19.30
N TYR A 145 8.17 -12.57 19.08
CA TYR A 145 8.08 -11.96 17.76
C TYR A 145 9.17 -10.91 17.56
N THR A 146 9.57 -10.73 16.31
CA THR A 146 10.48 -9.66 15.86
C THR A 146 9.75 -8.76 14.87
N LYS A 147 9.75 -7.45 15.12
CA LYS A 147 9.18 -6.46 14.22
C LYS A 147 9.98 -6.41 12.92
N LEU A 148 9.30 -6.42 11.79
CA LEU A 148 9.94 -6.33 10.48
C LEU A 148 9.83 -4.91 9.91
N ASN A 149 10.79 -4.55 9.06
CA ASN A 149 10.64 -3.42 8.17
C ASN A 149 9.77 -3.82 6.98
N ALA A 150 8.48 -3.93 7.24
CA ALA A 150 7.48 -4.40 6.31
C ALA A 150 6.10 -3.85 6.70
N TYR A 151 5.20 -3.81 5.74
CA TYR A 151 3.80 -3.44 5.97
C TYR A 151 2.88 -4.18 5.00
N VAL A 152 1.61 -4.28 5.35
CA VAL A 152 0.58 -4.81 4.45
C VAL A 152 0.24 -3.73 3.43
N TYR A 153 0.54 -4.02 2.16
CA TYR A 153 0.30 -3.12 1.03
C TYR A 153 -1.15 -3.21 0.54
N GLU A 154 -1.70 -4.42 0.51
CA GLU A 154 -3.03 -4.73 0.04
C GLU A 154 -3.51 -6.02 0.70
N THR A 155 -4.79 -6.10 1.04
CA THR A 155 -5.41 -7.35 1.47
C THR A 155 -5.85 -8.17 0.25
N LEU A 156 -5.69 -9.49 0.32
CA LEU A 156 -6.09 -10.43 -0.72
C LEU A 156 -7.31 -11.24 -0.29
N ASP A 157 -8.28 -11.40 -1.18
CA ASP A 157 -9.44 -12.24 -0.94
C ASP A 157 -9.16 -13.72 -1.33
N PRO A 158 -9.60 -14.69 -0.49
CA PRO A 158 -9.93 -14.63 0.91
C PRO A 158 -8.67 -14.85 1.78
N ASN A 159 -8.45 -14.00 2.78
CA ASN A 159 -7.50 -14.19 3.87
C ASN A 159 -6.00 -14.23 3.48
N GLY A 160 -5.57 -13.39 2.57
CA GLY A 160 -4.16 -13.18 2.27
C GLY A 160 -3.77 -11.70 2.32
N ALA A 161 -2.49 -11.43 2.15
CA ALA A 161 -1.95 -10.08 2.10
C ALA A 161 -0.82 -9.96 1.08
N LYS A 162 -0.73 -8.82 0.40
CA LYS A 162 0.50 -8.37 -0.24
C LYS A 162 1.34 -7.64 0.80
N VAL A 163 2.48 -8.18 1.11
CA VAL A 163 3.41 -7.62 2.09
C VAL A 163 4.57 -6.97 1.37
N ALA A 164 4.72 -5.67 1.57
CA ALA A 164 5.90 -4.92 1.13
C ALA A 164 6.99 -5.05 2.18
N PHE A 165 8.14 -5.60 1.80
CA PHE A 165 9.26 -5.90 2.68
C PHE A 165 10.52 -5.15 2.26
N GLY A 166 11.29 -4.63 3.22
CA GLY A 166 12.55 -3.94 2.99
C GLY A 166 12.44 -2.63 2.20
N LEU A 167 11.24 -2.27 1.75
CA LEU A 167 11.02 -0.96 1.15
C LEU A 167 11.12 0.10 2.25
N PRO A 168 11.82 1.22 1.98
CA PRO A 168 11.80 2.32 2.94
C PRO A 168 10.35 2.69 3.21
N ALA A 169 10.04 2.94 4.47
CA ALA A 169 8.72 3.34 4.95
C ALA A 169 8.18 4.66 4.32
N LEU A 170 8.78 5.11 3.23
CA LEU A 170 8.22 6.19 2.39
C LEU A 170 6.77 5.94 1.97
N VAL A 171 6.30 4.70 2.15
CA VAL A 171 4.91 4.36 1.87
C VAL A 171 4.13 4.03 3.14
N ALA A 172 4.79 3.58 4.21
CA ALA A 172 4.14 3.49 5.54
C ALA A 172 3.96 4.87 6.20
N SER A 173 4.64 5.89 5.70
CA SER A 173 4.35 7.30 6.00
C SER A 173 3.30 7.91 5.06
N GLN A 174 2.67 7.12 4.25
CA GLN A 174 1.25 7.23 3.98
C GLN A 174 0.44 6.36 4.98
N THR A 175 0.76 6.42 6.29
CA THR A 175 -0.27 6.99 7.12
C THR A 175 -0.66 8.20 6.32
N ARG A 176 -1.77 8.14 5.62
CA ARG A 176 -2.57 9.28 5.42
C ARG A 176 -2.51 9.96 6.80
N GLU A 177 -1.45 10.80 7.04
CA GLU A 177 -1.65 11.92 7.94
C GLU A 177 -3.01 12.32 7.50
N THR A 178 -3.98 12.35 8.37
CA THR A 178 -5.29 12.85 8.01
C THR A 178 -4.96 14.13 7.29
N ALA A 179 -4.82 13.98 5.97
CA ALA A 179 -4.36 15.05 5.12
C ALA A 179 -5.49 16.01 5.32
N GLY A 180 -5.25 16.99 6.21
CA GLY A 180 -6.35 17.71 6.82
C GLY A 180 -7.30 18.08 5.69
N THR A 181 -8.56 17.86 5.84
CA THR A 181 -9.58 18.16 4.84
C THR A 181 -9.39 19.61 4.41
N VAL A 182 -9.36 19.87 3.13
CA VAL A 182 -9.30 21.24 2.60
C VAL A 182 -10.47 22.04 3.16
N ALA A 183 -10.23 23.25 3.60
CA ALA A 183 -11.27 24.11 4.13
C ALA A 183 -12.37 24.33 3.08
N THR A 184 -13.64 24.16 3.49
CA THR A 184 -14.79 24.41 2.63
C THR A 184 -14.73 25.80 2.01
N PRO A 185 -14.97 25.94 0.70
CA PRO A 185 -15.01 27.25 0.07
C PRO A 185 -16.02 28.18 0.74
N VAL A 186 -15.73 29.47 0.71
CA VAL A 186 -16.63 30.53 1.19
C VAL A 186 -16.98 31.43 0.02
N ALA A 187 -18.24 31.78 -0.10
CA ALA A 187 -18.74 32.70 -1.12
C ALA A 187 -18.92 34.11 -0.53
N SER A 188 -18.51 35.14 -1.26
CA SER A 188 -18.75 36.53 -0.92
C SER A 188 -19.31 37.27 -2.12
N PRO A 189 -20.47 37.97 -1.98
CA PRO A 189 -21.33 38.02 -0.77
C PRO A 189 -21.90 36.65 -0.40
N VAL A 190 -22.37 36.54 0.85
CA VAL A 190 -23.06 35.32 1.31
C VAL A 190 -24.31 35.06 0.52
N ALA A 191 -24.73 33.79 0.46
CA ALA A 191 -25.96 33.36 -0.21
C ALA A 191 -27.18 34.17 0.23
N GLY A 192 -28.11 34.41 -0.68
CA GLY A 192 -29.32 35.17 -0.40
C GLY A 192 -29.79 36.06 -1.56
N ALA A 193 -30.62 37.05 -1.26
CA ALA A 193 -31.09 38.01 -2.25
C ALA A 193 -30.01 39.05 -2.56
N VAL A 194 -29.69 39.23 -3.85
CA VAL A 194 -28.66 40.15 -4.35
C VAL A 194 -29.17 40.95 -5.55
N ALA A 195 -28.59 42.10 -5.83
CA ALA A 195 -28.91 42.86 -7.03
C ALA A 195 -28.43 42.10 -8.28
N SER A 196 -29.16 42.27 -9.39
CA SER A 196 -28.74 41.73 -10.68
C SER A 196 -27.40 42.32 -11.08
N GLY A 197 -26.47 41.47 -11.54
CA GLY A 197 -25.09 41.85 -11.84
C GLY A 197 -24.14 41.75 -10.66
N THR A 198 -24.58 41.26 -9.51
CA THR A 198 -23.68 41.04 -8.36
C THR A 198 -22.60 40.01 -8.69
N VAL A 199 -21.37 40.38 -8.37
CA VAL A 199 -20.19 39.53 -8.57
C VAL A 199 -19.96 38.71 -7.31
N VAL A 200 -19.89 37.37 -7.45
CA VAL A 200 -19.61 36.43 -6.38
C VAL A 200 -18.17 35.96 -6.50
N SER A 201 -17.41 36.09 -5.42
CA SER A 201 -16.08 35.52 -5.27
C SER A 201 -16.10 34.26 -4.41
N LEU A 202 -15.26 33.28 -4.74
CA LEU A 202 -15.02 32.09 -3.94
C LEU A 202 -13.61 32.08 -3.37
N SER A 203 -13.45 31.71 -2.12
CA SER A 203 -12.13 31.59 -1.48
C SER A 203 -12.09 30.34 -0.59
N SER A 204 -10.91 29.82 -0.31
CA SER A 204 -10.67 28.78 0.67
C SER A 204 -9.56 29.23 1.64
N ALA A 205 -9.70 28.87 2.93
CA ALA A 205 -8.66 29.12 3.93
C ALA A 205 -7.44 28.20 3.76
N THR A 206 -7.54 27.16 2.95
CA THR A 206 -6.40 26.31 2.63
C THR A 206 -5.56 26.95 1.53
N GLU A 207 -4.32 27.26 1.84
CA GLU A 207 -3.36 27.84 0.88
C GLU A 207 -3.12 26.90 -0.30
N GLY A 208 -3.08 27.42 -1.51
CA GLY A 208 -2.87 26.66 -2.74
C GLY A 208 -4.05 25.81 -3.19
N ALA A 209 -5.20 25.87 -2.49
CA ALA A 209 -6.37 25.11 -2.89
C ALA A 209 -6.95 25.63 -4.22
N LYS A 210 -7.28 24.68 -5.13
CA LYS A 210 -8.07 24.94 -6.34
C LYS A 210 -9.55 24.74 -6.01
N ILE A 211 -10.39 25.67 -6.46
CA ILE A 211 -11.84 25.61 -6.23
C ILE A 211 -12.52 25.24 -7.54
N PHE A 212 -13.24 24.12 -7.53
CA PHE A 212 -14.11 23.69 -8.64
C PHE A 212 -15.54 24.06 -8.32
N TYR A 213 -16.31 24.51 -9.30
CA TYR A 213 -17.68 24.95 -9.05
C TYR A 213 -18.64 24.63 -10.20
N THR A 214 -19.93 24.62 -9.86
CA THR A 214 -21.06 24.52 -10.78
C THR A 214 -22.04 25.64 -10.50
N THR A 215 -22.85 26.02 -11.48
CA THR A 215 -23.88 27.07 -11.34
C THR A 215 -25.30 26.53 -11.60
N ASP A 216 -25.42 25.26 -11.93
CA ASP A 216 -26.69 24.56 -12.19
C ASP A 216 -27.21 23.75 -10.99
N GLY A 217 -26.50 23.83 -9.86
CA GLY A 217 -26.81 23.07 -8.65
C GLY A 217 -26.37 21.61 -8.65
N SER A 218 -25.67 21.15 -9.70
CA SER A 218 -25.02 19.83 -9.70
C SER A 218 -23.87 19.79 -8.71
N THR A 219 -23.47 18.60 -8.26
CA THR A 219 -22.31 18.44 -7.38
C THR A 219 -21.03 18.62 -8.19
N PRO A 220 -20.14 19.59 -7.84
CA PRO A 220 -18.89 19.80 -8.55
C PRO A 220 -17.93 18.64 -8.32
N ASP A 221 -17.13 18.35 -9.36
CA ASP A 221 -16.02 17.40 -9.36
C ASP A 221 -14.78 18.03 -10.00
N MET A 222 -13.68 17.26 -10.15
CA MET A 222 -12.43 17.76 -10.73
C MET A 222 -12.53 18.06 -12.25
N SER A 223 -13.62 17.70 -12.91
CA SER A 223 -13.92 18.06 -14.31
C SER A 223 -14.75 19.33 -14.43
N SER A 224 -15.27 19.84 -13.32
CA SER A 224 -16.06 21.08 -13.26
C SER A 224 -15.21 22.33 -13.50
N ALA A 225 -15.86 23.46 -13.72
CA ALA A 225 -15.17 24.73 -13.95
C ALA A 225 -14.28 25.10 -12.74
N VAL A 226 -13.06 25.56 -13.02
CA VAL A 226 -12.14 26.05 -11.98
C VAL A 226 -12.38 27.54 -11.75
N TYR A 227 -12.61 27.91 -10.51
CA TYR A 227 -12.76 29.31 -10.14
C TYR A 227 -11.44 30.06 -10.24
N SER A 228 -11.51 31.27 -10.82
CA SER A 228 -10.42 32.22 -10.84
C SER A 228 -10.91 33.62 -10.46
N ALA A 229 -10.14 34.32 -9.66
CA ALA A 229 -10.46 35.70 -9.29
C ALA A 229 -10.49 36.67 -10.52
N SER A 230 -9.79 36.31 -11.61
CA SER A 230 -9.84 37.06 -12.87
C SER A 230 -11.09 36.79 -13.70
N ASN A 231 -11.85 35.76 -13.38
CA ASN A 231 -13.11 35.42 -14.03
C ASN A 231 -14.18 35.07 -12.99
N PRO A 232 -14.65 36.06 -12.21
CA PRO A 232 -15.59 35.83 -11.13
C PRO A 232 -16.98 35.48 -11.66
N ILE A 233 -17.82 34.91 -10.78
CA ILE A 233 -19.20 34.49 -11.14
C ILE A 233 -20.12 35.70 -11.01
N THR A 234 -20.82 36.08 -12.10
CA THR A 234 -21.80 37.18 -12.09
C THR A 234 -23.22 36.62 -12.00
N VAL A 235 -23.96 37.04 -11.00
CA VAL A 235 -25.37 36.60 -10.75
C VAL A 235 -26.33 37.57 -11.44
N THR A 236 -26.93 37.13 -12.54
CA THR A 236 -27.94 37.91 -13.31
C THR A 236 -29.36 37.35 -13.21
N ALA A 237 -29.49 36.13 -12.68
CA ALA A 237 -30.75 35.43 -12.42
C ALA A 237 -30.59 34.54 -11.17
N ALA A 238 -31.68 33.97 -10.68
CA ALA A 238 -31.62 33.02 -9.59
C ALA A 238 -30.70 31.84 -9.95
N VAL A 239 -29.75 31.53 -9.09
CA VAL A 239 -28.67 30.54 -9.34
C VAL A 239 -28.25 29.84 -8.05
N THR A 240 -27.98 28.55 -8.14
CA THR A 240 -27.36 27.80 -7.04
C THR A 240 -25.92 27.44 -7.40
N ILE A 241 -24.97 28.07 -6.73
CA ILE A 241 -23.54 27.79 -6.88
C ILE A 241 -23.19 26.69 -5.88
N LYS A 242 -22.60 25.60 -6.38
CA LYS A 242 -21.94 24.62 -5.53
C LYS A 242 -20.45 24.65 -5.81
N ALA A 243 -19.64 24.50 -4.77
CA ALA A 243 -18.19 24.52 -4.90
C ALA A 243 -17.49 23.55 -3.95
N ILE A 244 -16.38 22.97 -4.41
CA ILE A 244 -15.49 22.10 -3.66
C ILE A 244 -14.06 22.61 -3.83
N ALA A 245 -13.29 22.59 -2.76
CA ALA A 245 -11.86 22.94 -2.79
C ALA A 245 -11.00 21.68 -2.71
N VAL A 246 -9.92 21.66 -3.48
CA VAL A 246 -8.96 20.54 -3.56
C VAL A 246 -7.54 21.10 -3.47
N ALA A 247 -6.71 20.50 -2.64
CA ALA A 247 -5.28 20.80 -2.55
C ALA A 247 -4.47 19.51 -2.55
N GLU A 248 -3.26 19.57 -3.08
CA GLU A 248 -2.36 18.41 -3.13
C GLU A 248 -2.08 17.89 -1.71
N GLY A 249 -2.14 16.58 -1.55
CA GLY A 249 -1.89 15.91 -0.27
C GLY A 249 -3.00 16.09 0.79
N LYS A 250 -4.18 16.61 0.44
CA LYS A 250 -5.32 16.79 1.36
C LYS A 250 -6.60 16.17 0.81
N ASP A 251 -7.49 15.77 1.71
CA ASP A 251 -8.82 15.36 1.30
C ASP A 251 -9.62 16.55 0.76
N PRO A 252 -10.42 16.36 -0.30
CA PRO A 252 -11.30 17.39 -0.80
C PRO A 252 -12.18 17.98 0.31
N SER A 253 -12.51 19.26 0.22
CA SER A 253 -13.43 19.90 1.16
C SER A 253 -14.84 19.30 1.09
N THR A 254 -15.67 19.59 2.06
CA THR A 254 -17.12 19.48 1.92
C THR A 254 -17.62 20.46 0.86
N VAL A 255 -18.81 20.17 0.28
CA VAL A 255 -19.39 21.00 -0.77
C VAL A 255 -20.04 22.24 -0.16
N LEU A 256 -19.58 23.43 -0.59
CA LEU A 256 -20.32 24.66 -0.38
C LEU A 256 -21.61 24.61 -1.23
N THR A 257 -22.73 25.06 -0.68
CA THR A 257 -23.96 25.34 -1.43
C THR A 257 -24.40 26.77 -1.15
N ALA A 258 -24.41 27.62 -2.17
CA ALA A 258 -24.79 29.02 -2.10
C ALA A 258 -25.88 29.34 -3.11
N ALA A 259 -27.11 29.54 -2.63
CA ALA A 259 -28.25 29.90 -3.47
C ALA A 259 -28.43 31.41 -3.48
N TYR A 260 -28.56 32.00 -4.69
CA TYR A 260 -28.80 33.42 -4.89
C TYR A 260 -30.11 33.64 -5.60
N THR A 261 -30.84 34.70 -5.20
CA THR A 261 -32.02 35.20 -5.86
C THR A 261 -31.84 36.67 -6.19
N ILE A 262 -32.56 37.17 -7.18
CA ILE A 262 -32.49 38.60 -7.52
C ILE A 262 -33.53 39.35 -6.68
N ALA A 263 -33.07 40.41 -6.00
CA ALA A 263 -33.89 41.30 -5.18
C ALA A 263 -34.66 42.31 -6.05
#